data_21f287838f0c15836cad78e7e40771e9
#
_entry.id   21f287838f0c15836cad78e7e40771e9
#
_cell.length_a   1.000
_cell.length_b   1.000
_cell.length_c   1.000
_cell.angle_alpha   90.00
_cell.angle_beta   90.00
_cell.angle_gamma   90.00
#
_symmetry.space_group_name_H-M   'P 1'
#
loop_
_entity.id
_entity.type
_entity.pdbx_description
1 polymer ?
#
loop_
_entity_poly.entity_id
_entity_poly.type
_entity_poly.pdbx_seq_one_letter_code
_entity_poly.pdbx_strand_id
1 'polypeptide(L)'
;MLVFDAHLDISMNATEWNRDLTRPLEEIRNREALMLDKLDRGKGILTFEEMRKGEIGICIATQIGRYVALDNDLPGWHSPEIAWAQTQAQLAWYRTMEEAGQMVQITNRKQLNSHVELWQNNPADDLPIGYVLSLEGADSIITPAYLERAYAYGLRAIGPAHYGPGRYSPGTGSEGGLEPSARELLEEMQRLGI
;
A
#
# COMPACT_ATOMS: atom_id res chain seq x y z
N MET A 1 12.05 14.26 15.74
CA MET A 1 11.14 13.21 16.32
C MET A 1 10.86 12.20 15.22
N LEU A 2 10.80 10.91 15.47
CA LEU A 2 10.41 9.93 14.43
C LEU A 2 8.91 9.69 14.49
N VAL A 3 8.21 9.91 13.38
CA VAL A 3 6.79 9.64 13.21
C VAL A 3 6.61 8.32 12.48
N PHE A 4 5.67 7.50 12.94
CA PHE A 4 5.20 6.28 12.29
C PHE A 4 3.78 6.51 11.78
N ASP A 5 3.60 6.50 10.45
CA ASP A 5 2.30 6.59 9.82
C ASP A 5 1.72 5.17 9.65
N ALA A 6 0.59 4.91 10.26
CA ALA A 6 -0.01 3.58 10.31
C ALA A 6 -0.76 3.18 9.03
N HIS A 7 -0.89 4.06 8.03
CA HIS A 7 -1.58 3.74 6.78
C HIS A 7 -1.31 4.78 5.69
N LEU A 8 -0.59 4.40 4.63
CA LEU A 8 -0.31 5.26 3.48
C LEU A 8 -0.49 4.54 2.15
N ASP A 9 -1.37 5.09 1.31
CA ASP A 9 -1.61 4.63 -0.07
C ASP A 9 -0.58 5.20 -1.06
N ILE A 10 0.69 5.04 -0.72
CA ILE A 10 1.79 5.69 -1.43
C ILE A 10 1.95 5.16 -2.85
N SER A 11 1.90 3.84 -3.05
CA SER A 11 2.03 3.24 -4.39
C SER A 11 0.84 3.55 -5.29
N MET A 12 -0.38 3.62 -4.74
CA MET A 12 -1.58 4.03 -5.46
C MET A 12 -1.45 5.48 -5.92
N ASN A 13 -0.99 6.39 -5.07
CA ASN A 13 -0.70 7.77 -5.44
C ASN A 13 0.28 7.86 -6.61
N ALA A 14 1.34 7.07 -6.60
CA ALA A 14 2.31 7.04 -7.69
C ALA A 14 1.73 6.44 -8.97
N THR A 15 1.14 5.25 -8.90
CA THR A 15 0.78 4.47 -10.10
C THR A 15 -0.57 4.88 -10.70
N GLU A 16 -1.62 5.06 -9.88
CA GLU A 16 -2.96 5.37 -10.39
C GLU A 16 -3.21 6.86 -10.58
N TRP A 17 -2.63 7.72 -9.73
CA TRP A 17 -2.68 9.19 -9.94
C TRP A 17 -1.54 9.68 -10.85
N ASN A 18 -0.62 8.82 -11.24
CA ASN A 18 0.55 9.16 -12.06
C ASN A 18 1.33 10.34 -11.46
N ARG A 19 1.64 10.25 -10.17
CA ARG A 19 2.42 11.24 -9.41
C ARG A 19 3.85 10.76 -9.23
N ASP A 20 4.81 11.54 -9.67
CA ASP A 20 6.22 11.32 -9.36
C ASP A 20 6.51 11.86 -7.95
N LEU A 21 6.45 10.99 -6.95
CA LEU A 21 6.62 11.34 -5.55
C LEU A 21 8.06 11.70 -5.16
N THR A 22 9.00 11.62 -6.08
CA THR A 22 10.37 12.12 -5.92
C THR A 22 10.49 13.63 -6.20
N ARG A 23 9.43 14.22 -6.79
CA ARG A 23 9.38 15.65 -7.12
C ARG A 23 8.82 16.48 -5.98
N PRO A 24 9.15 17.78 -5.93
CA PRO A 24 8.52 18.70 -4.99
C PRO A 24 6.99 18.68 -5.11
N LEU A 25 6.31 18.76 -3.97
CA LEU A 25 4.85 18.72 -3.91
C LEU A 25 4.19 19.79 -4.78
N GLU A 26 4.76 20.98 -4.83
CA GLU A 26 4.25 22.10 -5.62
C GLU A 26 4.27 21.81 -7.13
N GLU A 27 5.31 21.13 -7.65
CA GLU A 27 5.37 20.72 -9.05
C GLU A 27 4.22 19.78 -9.40
N ILE A 28 3.94 18.79 -8.53
CA ILE A 28 2.82 17.85 -8.71
C ILE A 28 1.49 18.59 -8.71
N ARG A 29 1.26 19.49 -7.75
CA ARG A 29 0.03 20.29 -7.66
C ARG A 29 -0.17 21.19 -8.86
N ASN A 30 0.88 21.86 -9.32
CA ASN A 30 0.82 22.74 -10.49
C ASN A 30 0.51 21.94 -11.76
N ARG A 31 1.13 20.75 -11.96
CA ARG A 31 0.80 19.86 -13.06
C ARG A 31 -0.66 19.42 -13.04
N GLU A 32 -1.21 19.16 -11.86
CA GLU A 32 -2.57 18.67 -11.68
C GLU A 32 -3.65 19.75 -11.68
N ALA A 33 -3.29 21.03 -11.60
CA ALA A 33 -4.22 22.13 -11.33
C ALA A 33 -5.40 22.25 -12.32
N LEU A 34 -5.24 21.78 -13.55
CA LEU A 34 -6.27 21.82 -14.59
C LEU A 34 -6.80 20.42 -14.97
N MET A 35 -6.36 19.36 -14.27
CA MET A 35 -6.83 18.00 -14.50
C MET A 35 -8.19 17.78 -13.81
N LEU A 36 -9.13 17.13 -14.51
CA LEU A 36 -10.49 16.87 -14.02
C LEU A 36 -10.84 15.38 -13.98
N ASP A 37 -9.87 14.51 -14.24
CA ASP A 37 -10.06 13.06 -14.31
C ASP A 37 -10.25 12.40 -12.94
N LYS A 38 -9.82 13.06 -11.86
CA LYS A 38 -9.97 12.60 -10.47
C LYS A 38 -10.28 13.78 -9.54
N LEU A 39 -11.07 13.52 -8.48
CA LEU A 39 -11.51 14.55 -7.53
C LEU A 39 -10.37 15.20 -6.73
N ASP A 40 -9.26 14.48 -6.57
CA ASP A 40 -8.13 14.89 -5.70
C ASP A 40 -7.00 15.56 -6.49
N ARG A 41 -7.20 15.88 -7.76
CA ARG A 41 -6.19 16.60 -8.54
C ARG A 41 -5.86 17.94 -7.92
N GLY A 42 -4.56 18.25 -7.82
CA GLY A 42 -4.02 19.44 -7.18
C GLY A 42 -4.10 19.46 -5.65
N LYS A 43 -4.62 18.41 -5.00
CA LYS A 43 -4.80 18.30 -3.54
C LYS A 43 -3.85 17.33 -2.86
N GLY A 44 -2.92 16.73 -3.59
CA GLY A 44 -1.91 15.83 -3.03
C GLY A 44 -1.14 16.51 -1.89
N ILE A 45 -0.77 15.73 -0.88
CA ILE A 45 0.02 16.19 0.28
C ILE A 45 1.26 15.34 0.49
N LEU A 46 1.44 14.29 -0.31
CA LEU A 46 2.44 13.26 -0.13
C LEU A 46 3.53 13.36 -1.19
N THR A 47 4.76 13.51 -0.75
CA THR A 47 6.01 13.26 -1.49
C THR A 47 7.08 12.77 -0.51
N PHE A 48 8.16 12.18 -0.99
CA PHE A 48 9.26 11.78 -0.09
C PHE A 48 9.88 12.97 0.63
N GLU A 49 9.96 14.12 -0.03
CA GLU A 49 10.42 15.37 0.59
C GLU A 49 9.52 15.78 1.76
N GLU A 50 8.20 15.81 1.56
CA GLU A 50 7.24 16.21 2.60
C GLU A 50 7.19 15.19 3.75
N MET A 51 7.34 13.89 3.46
CA MET A 51 7.46 12.87 4.50
C MET A 51 8.69 13.12 5.38
N ARG A 52 9.84 13.42 4.78
CA ARG A 52 11.06 13.74 5.54
C ARG A 52 10.92 15.02 6.35
N LYS A 53 10.35 16.08 5.78
CA LYS A 53 10.03 17.33 6.51
C LYS A 53 9.09 17.09 7.69
N GLY A 54 8.12 16.19 7.53
CA GLY A 54 7.20 15.77 8.58
C GLY A 54 7.78 14.75 9.54
N GLU A 55 9.06 14.38 9.38
CA GLU A 55 9.75 13.34 10.17
C GLU A 55 9.01 11.97 10.13
N ILE A 56 8.24 11.70 9.07
CA ILE A 56 7.59 10.41 8.82
C ILE A 56 8.64 9.44 8.29
N GLY A 57 9.33 8.78 9.19
CA GLY A 57 10.42 7.88 8.86
C GLY A 57 10.01 6.42 8.66
N ILE A 58 8.80 6.06 9.08
CA ILE A 58 8.24 4.71 8.91
C ILE A 58 6.77 4.81 8.54
N CYS A 59 6.30 3.95 7.64
CA CYS A 59 4.88 3.83 7.33
C CYS A 59 4.44 2.37 7.11
N ILE A 60 3.16 2.11 7.33
CA ILE A 60 2.47 0.96 6.74
C ILE A 60 2.11 1.38 5.32
N ALA A 61 2.80 0.82 4.34
CA ALA A 61 2.65 1.18 2.94
C ALA A 61 1.75 0.17 2.23
N THR A 62 0.63 0.65 1.69
CA THR A 62 -0.41 -0.22 1.15
C THR A 62 -0.18 -0.58 -0.30
N GLN A 63 -0.67 -1.76 -0.65
CA GLN A 63 -1.05 -2.14 -1.99
C GLN A 63 -2.57 -2.27 -2.01
N ILE A 64 -3.22 -1.87 -3.08
CA ILE A 64 -4.66 -2.02 -3.26
C ILE A 64 -4.97 -2.60 -4.64
N GLY A 65 -5.80 -3.64 -4.67
CA GLY A 65 -6.27 -4.27 -5.89
C GLY A 65 -7.65 -4.86 -5.65
N ARG A 66 -8.70 -4.02 -5.79
CA ARG A 66 -10.08 -4.45 -5.57
C ARG A 66 -10.58 -5.28 -6.74
N TYR A 67 -11.17 -6.42 -6.46
CA TYR A 67 -12.05 -7.12 -7.38
C TYR A 67 -13.47 -6.57 -7.26
N VAL A 68 -14.12 -6.37 -8.38
CA VAL A 68 -15.54 -6.02 -8.48
C VAL A 68 -16.22 -6.90 -9.51
N ALA A 69 -17.42 -7.40 -9.19
CA ALA A 69 -18.24 -8.12 -10.13
C ALA A 69 -18.69 -7.19 -11.28
N LEU A 70 -19.04 -7.77 -12.44
CA LEU A 70 -19.39 -7.01 -13.65
C LEU A 70 -20.63 -6.13 -13.49
N ASP A 71 -21.50 -6.45 -12.54
CA ASP A 71 -22.73 -5.74 -12.21
C ASP A 71 -22.55 -4.74 -11.05
N ASN A 72 -21.32 -4.51 -10.62
CA ASN A 72 -21.01 -3.59 -9.52
C ASN A 72 -20.31 -2.34 -10.05
N ASP A 73 -20.88 -1.17 -9.80
CA ASP A 73 -20.39 0.13 -10.27
C ASP A 73 -19.20 0.70 -9.46
N LEU A 74 -18.75 0.02 -8.40
CA LEU A 74 -17.57 0.46 -7.64
C LEU A 74 -16.32 0.39 -8.53
N PRO A 75 -15.36 1.30 -8.35
CA PRO A 75 -14.09 1.22 -9.04
C PRO A 75 -13.30 -0.02 -8.61
N GLY A 76 -12.75 -0.75 -9.59
CA GLY A 76 -11.99 -1.97 -9.36
C GLY A 76 -11.77 -2.77 -10.65
N TRP A 77 -11.30 -3.99 -10.50
CA TRP A 77 -10.98 -4.87 -11.62
C TRP A 77 -11.91 -6.09 -11.64
N HIS A 78 -12.29 -6.53 -12.83
CA HIS A 78 -13.30 -7.58 -13.03
C HIS A 78 -12.75 -9.01 -12.93
N SER A 79 -11.49 -9.20 -12.52
CA SER A 79 -10.98 -10.51 -12.14
C SER A 79 -9.93 -10.40 -11.02
N PRO A 80 -9.83 -11.43 -10.15
CA PRO A 80 -8.80 -11.48 -9.13
C PRO A 80 -7.38 -11.47 -9.71
N GLU A 81 -7.21 -12.05 -10.91
CA GLU A 81 -5.92 -12.08 -11.60
C GLU A 81 -5.48 -10.68 -12.05
N ILE A 82 -6.41 -9.86 -12.53
CA ILE A 82 -6.12 -8.46 -12.87
C ILE A 82 -5.84 -7.66 -11.58
N ALA A 83 -6.62 -7.86 -10.52
CA ALA A 83 -6.37 -7.25 -9.22
C ALA A 83 -4.99 -7.62 -8.67
N TRP A 84 -4.59 -8.90 -8.79
CA TRP A 84 -3.23 -9.34 -8.46
C TRP A 84 -2.17 -8.64 -9.30
N ALA A 85 -2.36 -8.53 -10.62
CA ALA A 85 -1.41 -7.86 -11.50
C ALA A 85 -1.22 -6.37 -11.10
N GLN A 86 -2.28 -5.69 -10.65
CA GLN A 86 -2.20 -4.32 -10.15
C GLN A 86 -1.36 -4.23 -8.87
N THR A 87 -1.56 -5.13 -7.90
CA THR A 87 -0.73 -5.14 -6.69
C THR A 87 0.73 -5.48 -7.00
N GLN A 88 1.00 -6.29 -8.04
CA GLN A 88 2.37 -6.56 -8.48
C GLN A 88 3.01 -5.33 -9.16
N ALA A 89 2.25 -4.53 -9.91
CA ALA A 89 2.75 -3.26 -10.46
C ALA A 89 3.09 -2.27 -9.33
N GLN A 90 2.26 -2.17 -8.30
CA GLN A 90 2.54 -1.38 -7.11
C GLN A 90 3.77 -1.88 -6.34
N LEU A 91 3.96 -3.21 -6.22
CA LEU A 91 5.15 -3.80 -5.63
C LEU A 91 6.41 -3.45 -6.43
N ALA A 92 6.34 -3.54 -7.74
CA ALA A 92 7.47 -3.17 -8.62
C ALA A 92 7.87 -1.71 -8.42
N TRP A 93 6.90 -0.81 -8.23
CA TRP A 93 7.19 0.59 -7.90
C TRP A 93 7.91 0.71 -6.54
N TYR A 94 7.47 0.03 -5.48
CA TYR A 94 8.18 0.02 -4.19
C TYR A 94 9.63 -0.44 -4.35
N ARG A 95 9.87 -1.52 -5.11
CA ARG A 95 11.23 -2.02 -5.38
C ARG A 95 12.10 -1.00 -6.10
N THR A 96 11.53 -0.29 -7.08
CA THR A 96 12.24 0.79 -7.76
C THR A 96 12.58 1.94 -6.81
N MET A 97 11.70 2.27 -5.86
CA MET A 97 11.98 3.29 -4.84
C MET A 97 13.04 2.83 -3.82
N GLU A 98 13.14 1.53 -3.53
CA GLU A 98 14.25 0.98 -2.75
C GLU A 98 15.59 1.13 -3.51
N GLU A 99 15.62 0.74 -4.78
CA GLU A 99 16.82 0.87 -5.64
C GLU A 99 17.26 2.34 -5.78
N ALA A 100 16.32 3.27 -5.79
CA ALA A 100 16.58 4.71 -5.81
C ALA A 100 16.96 5.30 -4.43
N GLY A 101 17.04 4.48 -3.38
CA GLY A 101 17.37 4.93 -2.02
C GLY A 101 16.29 5.76 -1.32
N GLN A 102 15.08 5.83 -1.90
CA GLN A 102 13.98 6.59 -1.32
C GLN A 102 13.30 5.84 -0.16
N MET A 103 13.23 4.52 -0.27
CA MET A 103 12.54 3.64 0.68
C MET A 103 13.39 2.44 1.08
N VAL A 104 13.02 1.78 2.20
CA VAL A 104 13.59 0.50 2.62
C VAL A 104 12.50 -0.38 3.23
N GLN A 105 12.40 -1.62 2.76
CA GLN A 105 11.40 -2.56 3.28
C GLN A 105 11.78 -3.08 4.66
N ILE A 106 10.83 -3.10 5.57
CA ILE A 106 10.94 -3.65 6.92
C ILE A 106 10.06 -4.88 7.01
N THR A 107 10.68 -6.05 7.20
CA THR A 107 9.97 -7.34 7.27
C THR A 107 10.12 -8.05 8.62
N ASN A 108 10.95 -7.50 9.51
CA ASN A 108 11.20 -8.11 10.81
C ASN A 108 11.66 -7.06 11.85
N ARG A 109 11.59 -7.46 13.12
CA ARG A 109 11.93 -6.60 14.26
C ARG A 109 13.36 -6.06 14.24
N LYS A 110 14.33 -6.84 13.75
CA LYS A 110 15.73 -6.40 13.69
C LYS A 110 15.88 -5.22 12.72
N GLN A 111 15.29 -5.35 11.52
CA GLN A 111 15.28 -4.26 10.54
C GLN A 111 14.56 -3.02 11.07
N LEU A 112 13.42 -3.20 11.75
CA LEU A 112 12.69 -2.10 12.38
C LEU A 112 13.56 -1.36 13.39
N ASN A 113 14.20 -2.07 14.32
CA ASN A 113 15.05 -1.45 15.33
C ASN A 113 16.22 -0.69 14.70
N SER A 114 16.92 -1.31 13.75
CA SER A 114 18.03 -0.65 13.05
C SER A 114 17.58 0.60 12.29
N HIS A 115 16.38 0.59 11.71
CA HIS A 115 15.83 1.74 11.00
C HIS A 115 15.43 2.87 11.97
N VAL A 116 14.83 2.53 13.11
CA VAL A 116 14.52 3.50 14.18
C VAL A 116 15.82 4.16 14.69
N GLU A 117 16.85 3.39 14.96
CA GLU A 117 18.16 3.91 15.39
C GLU A 117 18.77 4.84 14.32
N LEU A 118 18.67 4.47 13.04
CA LEU A 118 19.13 5.31 11.94
C LEU A 118 18.46 6.70 11.97
N TRP A 119 17.14 6.74 12.07
CA TRP A 119 16.37 7.98 12.08
C TRP A 119 16.54 8.81 13.34
N GLN A 120 16.77 8.18 14.49
CA GLN A 120 16.99 8.89 15.75
C GLN A 120 18.37 9.56 15.83
N ASN A 121 19.35 9.04 15.11
CA ASN A 121 20.74 9.48 15.22
C ASN A 121 21.23 10.31 14.02
N ASN A 122 20.40 10.55 13.02
CA ASN A 122 20.78 11.29 11.82
C ASN A 122 19.70 12.30 11.42
N PRO A 123 20.07 13.40 10.70
CA PRO A 123 19.11 14.30 10.08
C PRO A 123 18.21 13.55 9.08
N ALA A 124 16.93 13.94 9.01
CA ALA A 124 15.93 13.23 8.19
C ALA A 124 16.07 13.47 6.68
N ASP A 125 16.75 14.53 6.25
CA ASP A 125 16.68 15.08 4.88
C ASP A 125 17.00 14.08 3.77
N ASP A 126 17.96 13.18 4.01
CA ASP A 126 18.40 12.19 3.01
C ASP A 126 18.13 10.73 3.43
N LEU A 127 17.42 10.52 4.54
CA LEU A 127 17.18 9.16 5.02
C LEU A 127 16.08 8.46 4.20
N PRO A 128 16.24 7.15 3.94
CA PRO A 128 15.16 6.36 3.32
C PRO A 128 13.95 6.27 4.27
N ILE A 129 12.76 6.25 3.71
CA ILE A 129 11.52 5.98 4.46
C ILE A 129 11.39 4.47 4.65
N GLY A 130 11.33 4.02 5.90
CA GLY A 130 11.04 2.62 6.22
C GLY A 130 9.59 2.28 5.90
N TYR A 131 9.34 1.12 5.29
CA TYR A 131 7.96 0.70 5.06
C TYR A 131 7.71 -0.76 5.43
N VAL A 132 6.56 -1.00 6.04
CA VAL A 132 5.99 -2.34 6.21
C VAL A 132 4.92 -2.51 5.14
N LEU A 133 5.10 -3.48 4.26
CA LEU A 133 4.16 -3.71 3.16
C LEU A 133 2.85 -4.30 3.69
N SER A 134 1.75 -3.67 3.33
CA SER A 134 0.41 -4.13 3.63
C SER A 134 -0.45 -4.27 2.37
N LEU A 135 -1.54 -5.01 2.49
CA LEU A 135 -2.54 -5.15 1.44
C LEU A 135 -3.90 -4.68 1.97
N GLU A 136 -4.44 -3.64 1.38
CA GLU A 136 -5.73 -3.07 1.72
C GLU A 136 -6.85 -3.73 0.91
N GLY A 137 -7.55 -4.66 1.57
CA GLY A 137 -8.45 -5.61 0.94
C GLY A 137 -7.70 -6.81 0.37
N ALA A 138 -8.19 -8.01 0.65
CA ALA A 138 -7.56 -9.27 0.23
C ALA A 138 -7.99 -9.73 -1.17
N ASP A 139 -8.74 -8.94 -1.91
CA ASP A 139 -9.37 -9.33 -3.17
C ASP A 139 -8.39 -9.80 -4.24
N SER A 140 -7.19 -9.27 -4.24
CA SER A 140 -6.11 -9.67 -5.13
C SER A 140 -5.45 -11.01 -4.76
N ILE A 141 -5.68 -11.54 -3.56
CA ILE A 141 -5.20 -12.86 -3.16
C ILE A 141 -6.10 -13.93 -3.80
N ILE A 142 -5.65 -14.47 -4.92
CA ILE A 142 -6.44 -15.38 -5.77
C ILE A 142 -6.76 -16.69 -5.03
N THR A 143 -5.77 -17.24 -4.33
CA THR A 143 -5.86 -18.43 -3.48
C THR A 143 -4.90 -18.28 -2.29
N PRO A 144 -5.00 -19.10 -1.23
CA PRO A 144 -4.03 -19.09 -0.13
C PRO A 144 -2.56 -19.18 -0.58
N ALA A 145 -2.26 -19.92 -1.66
CA ALA A 145 -0.90 -19.99 -2.22
C ALA A 145 -0.39 -18.61 -2.74
N TYR A 146 -1.28 -17.71 -3.13
CA TYR A 146 -0.90 -16.34 -3.50
C TYR A 146 -0.57 -15.49 -2.29
N LEU A 147 -1.18 -15.75 -1.12
CA LEU A 147 -0.78 -15.10 0.13
C LEU A 147 0.65 -15.49 0.52
N GLU A 148 1.03 -16.76 0.37
CA GLU A 148 2.40 -17.22 0.61
C GLU A 148 3.41 -16.51 -0.31
N ARG A 149 3.07 -16.32 -1.60
CA ARG A 149 3.88 -15.51 -2.53
C ARG A 149 4.00 -14.06 -2.08
N ALA A 150 2.88 -13.42 -1.68
CA ALA A 150 2.89 -12.05 -1.20
C ALA A 150 3.75 -11.91 0.08
N TYR A 151 3.66 -12.88 1.00
CA TYR A 151 4.52 -12.95 2.18
C TYR A 151 6.01 -13.06 1.82
N ALA A 152 6.34 -13.91 0.85
CA ALA A 152 7.72 -14.04 0.34
C ALA A 152 8.23 -12.73 -0.29
N TYR A 153 7.33 -11.92 -0.87
CA TYR A 153 7.63 -10.58 -1.38
C TYR A 153 7.71 -9.50 -0.29
N GLY A 154 7.44 -9.86 0.96
CA GLY A 154 7.57 -8.98 2.12
C GLY A 154 6.27 -8.46 2.70
N LEU A 155 5.10 -8.93 2.26
CA LEU A 155 3.81 -8.58 2.89
C LEU A 155 3.81 -8.99 4.36
N ARG A 156 3.39 -8.08 5.27
CA ARG A 156 3.34 -8.32 6.72
C ARG A 156 2.03 -7.91 7.38
N ALA A 157 1.15 -7.25 6.63
CA ALA A 157 -0.18 -6.91 7.09
C ALA A 157 -1.17 -7.04 5.94
N ILE A 158 -2.40 -7.43 6.25
CA ILE A 158 -3.48 -7.56 5.28
C ILE A 158 -4.83 -7.33 5.95
N GLY A 159 -5.65 -6.48 5.36
CA GLY A 159 -7.06 -6.37 5.69
C GLY A 159 -7.88 -7.31 4.80
N PRO A 160 -8.80 -8.13 5.35
CA PRO A 160 -9.59 -9.04 4.52
C PRO A 160 -10.57 -8.33 3.58
N ALA A 161 -10.92 -7.09 3.87
CA ALA A 161 -11.85 -6.26 3.09
C ALA A 161 -11.41 -4.80 3.04
N HIS A 162 -11.99 -4.04 2.10
CA HIS A 162 -11.87 -2.59 1.98
C HIS A 162 -13.28 -1.96 1.89
N TYR A 163 -13.68 -1.33 0.79
CA TYR A 163 -15.02 -0.84 0.54
C TYR A 163 -15.84 -1.84 -0.29
N GLY A 164 -17.14 -1.92 -0.01
CA GLY A 164 -18.07 -2.74 -0.78
C GLY A 164 -17.94 -4.24 -0.49
N PRO A 165 -18.62 -5.07 -1.29
CA PRO A 165 -18.50 -6.51 -1.18
C PRO A 165 -17.10 -6.95 -1.62
N GLY A 166 -16.37 -7.62 -0.73
CA GLY A 166 -15.07 -8.21 -1.03
C GLY A 166 -15.17 -9.72 -1.21
N ARG A 167 -14.13 -10.32 -1.76
CA ARG A 167 -14.10 -11.78 -2.03
C ARG A 167 -14.06 -12.63 -0.76
N TYR A 168 -13.60 -12.10 0.34
CA TYR A 168 -13.40 -12.81 1.60
C TYR A 168 -14.31 -12.31 2.71
N SER A 169 -14.63 -11.03 2.69
CA SER A 169 -15.58 -10.46 3.65
C SER A 169 -16.17 -9.17 3.10
N PRO A 170 -17.38 -8.78 3.54
CA PRO A 170 -17.91 -7.47 3.24
C PRO A 170 -17.06 -6.39 3.91
N GLY A 171 -16.85 -5.28 3.21
CA GLY A 171 -16.14 -4.10 3.69
C GLY A 171 -17.09 -2.95 4.00
N THR A 172 -16.52 -1.76 4.15
CA THR A 172 -17.28 -0.53 4.44
C THR A 172 -18.40 -0.31 3.41
N GLY A 173 -19.62 -0.10 3.91
CA GLY A 173 -20.82 0.09 3.08
C GLY A 173 -21.46 -1.20 2.58
N SER A 174 -21.02 -2.36 3.06
CA SER A 174 -21.63 -3.66 2.78
C SER A 174 -22.03 -4.37 4.07
N GLU A 175 -23.00 -5.25 3.97
CA GLU A 175 -23.46 -6.09 5.08
C GLU A 175 -23.20 -7.56 4.76
N GLY A 176 -23.05 -8.37 5.81
CA GLY A 176 -22.87 -9.82 5.71
C GLY A 176 -21.82 -10.36 6.68
N GLY A 177 -21.54 -11.65 6.57
CA GLY A 177 -20.50 -12.35 7.30
C GLY A 177 -19.28 -12.63 6.44
N LEU A 178 -18.37 -13.44 6.98
CA LEU A 178 -17.22 -13.94 6.21
C LEU A 178 -17.70 -14.87 5.09
N GLU A 179 -17.09 -14.72 3.93
CA GLU A 179 -17.28 -15.64 2.81
C GLU A 179 -16.66 -17.02 3.15
N PRO A 180 -17.16 -18.11 2.56
CA PRO A 180 -16.62 -19.46 2.83
C PRO A 180 -15.11 -19.56 2.63
N SER A 181 -14.55 -18.86 1.64
CA SER A 181 -13.12 -18.83 1.34
C SER A 181 -12.29 -18.03 2.36
N ALA A 182 -12.93 -17.19 3.18
CA ALA A 182 -12.22 -16.38 4.18
C ALA A 182 -11.54 -17.24 5.24
N ARG A 183 -12.14 -18.39 5.59
CA ARG A 183 -11.56 -19.30 6.59
C ARG A 183 -10.17 -19.76 6.18
N GLU A 184 -10.02 -20.22 4.95
CA GLU A 184 -8.73 -20.68 4.42
C GLU A 184 -7.70 -19.54 4.38
N LEU A 185 -8.13 -18.33 4.01
CA LEU A 185 -7.27 -17.15 4.04
C LEU A 185 -6.77 -16.85 5.47
N LEU A 186 -7.66 -16.85 6.47
CA LEU A 186 -7.32 -16.56 7.86
C LEU A 186 -6.42 -17.63 8.47
N GLU A 187 -6.65 -18.90 8.16
CA GLU A 187 -5.78 -20.02 8.57
C GLU A 187 -4.37 -19.86 7.98
N GLU A 188 -4.28 -19.46 6.72
CA GLU A 188 -2.99 -19.19 6.07
C GLU A 188 -2.29 -17.93 6.62
N MET A 189 -3.02 -16.86 6.92
CA MET A 189 -2.48 -15.68 7.61
C MET A 189 -1.87 -16.09 8.96
N GLN A 190 -2.60 -16.88 9.75
CA GLN A 190 -2.11 -17.37 11.04
C GLN A 190 -0.84 -18.23 10.88
N ARG A 191 -0.80 -19.11 9.88
CA ARG A 191 0.38 -19.96 9.59
C ARG A 191 1.61 -19.13 9.24
N LEU A 192 1.42 -18.05 8.48
CA LEU A 192 2.51 -17.15 8.04
C LEU A 192 2.92 -16.11 9.10
N GLY A 193 2.09 -15.90 10.11
CA GLY A 193 2.32 -14.87 11.13
C GLY A 193 2.02 -13.45 10.64
N ILE A 194 1.00 -13.31 9.78
CA ILE A 194 0.47 -12.03 9.30
C ILE A 194 -0.69 -11.60 10.20
#